data_7226c7d91b8729e5dc205f56ce46ec84
#
_entry.id   7226c7d91b8729e5dc205f56ce46ec84
#
_cell.length_a   1.000
_cell.length_b   1.000
_cell.length_c   1.000
_cell.angle_alpha   90.00
_cell.angle_beta   90.00
_cell.angle_gamma   90.00
#
_symmetry.space_group_name_H-M   'P 1'
#
loop_
_entity.id
_entity.type
_entity.pdbx_description
1 polymer ?
#
loop_
_entity_poly.entity_id
_entity_poly.type
_entity_poly.pdbx_seq_one_letter_code
_entity_poly.pdbx_strand_id
1 'polypeptide(L)'
;MDRSIDLVRYRDFAGELLALELVHSSRVDAQTSTGAPDVTPPVTESPTPATYKTVSEYLDQAPTELKDLYGELDDYVRALGDDVTQKTLKYYIAYRRLKNFLCVEILPQRRELALYLKVNPDTVDLVEGFSRDVRQIGHFGTGDLEVRVNGPETLAQALPLVQRSYEEG
;
A
#
# COMPACT_ATOMS: atom_id res chain seq x y z
N MET A 1 -30.03 30.15 17.14
CA MET A 1 -29.23 29.55 16.01
C MET A 1 -28.28 28.51 16.60
N ASP A 2 -28.75 27.27 16.61
CA ASP A 2 -27.88 26.14 17.03
C ASP A 2 -26.90 25.84 15.93
N ARG A 3 -25.62 26.05 16.22
CA ARG A 3 -24.52 25.60 15.38
C ARG A 3 -24.12 24.21 15.83
N SER A 4 -24.45 23.23 15.02
CA SER A 4 -23.91 21.90 15.17
C SER A 4 -22.38 21.98 14.99
N ILE A 5 -21.63 21.59 16.01
CA ILE A 5 -20.16 21.50 15.94
C ILE A 5 -19.79 20.04 15.80
N ASP A 6 -19.31 19.66 14.62
CA ASP A 6 -18.74 18.34 14.40
C ASP A 6 -17.29 18.34 14.83
N LEU A 7 -16.96 17.49 15.81
CA LEU A 7 -15.60 17.30 16.28
C LEU A 7 -14.90 16.25 15.41
N VAL A 8 -13.94 16.71 14.61
CA VAL A 8 -13.13 15.83 13.76
C VAL A 8 -11.73 15.74 14.34
N ARG A 9 -11.29 14.52 14.63
CA ARG A 9 -9.90 14.26 15.02
C ARG A 9 -9.09 13.92 13.77
N TYR A 10 -8.02 14.67 13.56
CA TYR A 10 -7.05 14.34 12.51
C TYR A 10 -5.81 13.66 13.11
N ARG A 11 -5.23 12.74 12.37
CA ARG A 11 -3.92 12.16 12.67
C ARG A 11 -3.04 12.33 11.46
N ASP A 12 -1.89 12.94 11.67
CA ASP A 12 -0.84 13.06 10.68
C ASP A 12 0.11 11.85 10.82
N PHE A 13 0.28 11.12 9.74
CA PHE A 13 1.23 10.02 9.64
C PHE A 13 2.42 10.46 8.79
N ALA A 14 3.36 11.17 9.42
CA ALA A 14 4.64 11.58 8.82
C ALA A 14 4.51 12.36 7.49
N GLY A 15 3.45 13.16 7.35
CA GLY A 15 3.24 14.03 6.19
C GLY A 15 2.69 13.36 4.93
N GLU A 16 2.35 12.06 4.99
CA GLU A 16 1.90 11.32 3.79
C GLU A 16 0.43 10.91 3.79
N LEU A 17 -0.25 10.89 4.91
CA LEU A 17 -1.66 10.50 4.98
C LEU A 17 -2.43 11.30 6.04
N LEU A 18 -3.49 11.97 5.63
CA LEU A 18 -4.44 12.61 6.52
C LEU A 18 -5.64 11.68 6.72
N ALA A 19 -5.77 11.08 7.91
CA ALA A 19 -6.97 10.36 8.29
C ALA A 19 -7.91 11.27 9.08
N LEU A 20 -9.10 11.51 8.57
CA LEU A 20 -10.16 12.27 9.24
C LEU A 20 -11.15 11.28 9.87
N GLU A 21 -11.27 11.30 11.18
CA GLU A 21 -12.23 10.51 11.94
C GLU A 21 -13.29 11.42 12.57
N LEU A 22 -14.55 11.20 12.23
CA LEU A 22 -15.66 11.89 12.86
C LEU A 22 -15.90 11.30 14.26
N VAL A 23 -15.58 12.07 15.30
CA VAL A 23 -15.61 11.59 16.70
C VAL A 23 -17.00 11.77 17.33
N HIS A 24 -17.79 12.72 16.87
CA HIS A 24 -19.13 12.96 17.41
C HIS A 24 -20.00 13.77 16.45
N SER A 25 -21.18 13.28 16.18
CA SER A 25 -22.26 14.07 15.58
C SER A 25 -23.44 14.12 16.55
N SER A 26 -23.73 15.28 17.10
CA SER A 26 -24.92 15.48 17.93
C SER A 26 -26.15 15.60 17.05
N ARG A 27 -26.96 14.55 16.96
CA ARG A 27 -28.31 14.64 16.49
C ARG A 27 -29.17 15.06 17.67
N VAL A 28 -29.87 16.19 17.52
CA VAL A 28 -30.94 16.57 18.42
C VAL A 28 -32.20 15.83 17.93
N ASP A 29 -32.61 14.82 18.69
CA ASP A 29 -33.89 14.13 18.47
C ASP A 29 -35.03 15.03 18.89
N ALA A 30 -35.82 15.50 17.91
CA ALA A 30 -37.14 16.00 18.20
C ALA A 30 -38.12 14.83 18.13
N GLN A 31 -38.59 14.37 19.30
CA GLN A 31 -39.71 13.44 19.42
C GLN A 31 -41.00 14.09 18.98
N THR A 32 -41.71 13.45 18.08
CA THR A 32 -43.18 13.48 18.08
C THR A 32 -43.71 12.15 17.57
N SER A 33 -44.44 11.49 18.43
CA SER A 33 -45.13 10.22 18.26
C SER A 33 -46.29 10.32 17.28
N THR A 34 -46.53 9.31 16.43
CA THR A 34 -47.80 8.56 16.31
C THR A 34 -47.79 7.58 15.14
N GLY A 35 -48.10 6.30 15.42
CA GLY A 35 -48.80 5.39 14.51
C GLY A 35 -48.01 4.55 13.55
N ALA A 36 -47.89 3.23 13.86
CA ALA A 36 -47.51 2.17 12.94
C ALA A 36 -48.52 1.94 11.81
N PRO A 37 -48.16 1.24 10.66
CA PRO A 37 -47.79 -0.14 10.68
C PRO A 37 -46.59 -0.53 9.82
N ASP A 38 -45.87 -1.51 10.31
CA ASP A 38 -45.09 -2.59 9.69
C ASP A 38 -45.04 -2.61 8.14
N VAL A 39 -43.91 -2.18 7.60
CA VAL A 39 -43.35 -2.67 6.35
C VAL A 39 -41.84 -2.64 6.50
N THR A 40 -41.27 -3.82 6.69
CA THR A 40 -39.82 -4.05 6.70
C THR A 40 -39.23 -3.67 5.33
N PRO A 41 -38.43 -2.62 5.19
CA PRO A 41 -37.61 -2.44 3.98
C PRO A 41 -36.45 -3.42 4.05
N PRO A 42 -35.99 -3.96 2.91
CA PRO A 42 -34.82 -4.82 2.90
C PRO A 42 -33.64 -4.03 3.46
N VAL A 43 -32.96 -4.59 4.44
CA VAL A 43 -31.68 -4.11 4.94
C VAL A 43 -30.71 -4.04 3.75
N THR A 44 -30.58 -2.85 3.19
CA THR A 44 -29.45 -2.54 2.34
C THR A 44 -28.25 -2.59 3.24
N GLU A 45 -27.52 -3.70 3.18
CA GLU A 45 -26.22 -3.82 3.82
C GLU A 45 -25.37 -2.66 3.32
N SER A 46 -25.11 -1.70 4.23
CA SER A 46 -24.08 -0.69 3.99
C SER A 46 -22.80 -1.44 3.65
N PRO A 47 -22.06 -1.05 2.60
CA PRO A 47 -20.81 -1.72 2.28
C PRO A 47 -19.92 -1.63 3.51
N THR A 48 -19.62 -2.77 4.12
CA THR A 48 -18.61 -2.92 5.17
C THR A 48 -17.37 -2.22 4.67
N PRO A 49 -16.75 -1.28 5.41
CA PRO A 49 -15.51 -0.64 4.98
C PRO A 49 -14.55 -1.76 4.61
N ALA A 50 -14.06 -1.75 3.38
CA ALA A 50 -13.14 -2.77 2.87
C ALA A 50 -11.95 -2.81 3.85
N THR A 51 -11.90 -3.86 4.66
CA THR A 51 -10.78 -4.07 5.58
C THR A 51 -9.59 -4.44 4.72
N TYR A 52 -8.74 -3.46 4.44
CA TYR A 52 -7.49 -3.70 3.72
C TYR A 52 -6.65 -4.67 4.54
N LYS A 53 -6.37 -5.83 3.95
CA LYS A 53 -5.48 -6.83 4.52
C LYS A 53 -4.08 -6.27 4.68
N THR A 54 -3.36 -6.78 5.66
CA THR A 54 -1.94 -6.44 5.83
C THR A 54 -1.09 -7.13 4.75
N VAL A 55 0.12 -6.62 4.51
CA VAL A 55 1.06 -7.23 3.56
C VAL A 55 1.38 -8.68 3.92
N SER A 56 1.44 -9.01 5.22
CA SER A 56 1.65 -10.38 5.69
C SER A 56 0.48 -11.31 5.31
N GLU A 57 -0.76 -10.84 5.49
CA GLU A 57 -1.96 -11.59 5.09
C GLU A 57 -2.03 -11.76 3.57
N TYR A 58 -1.61 -10.76 2.80
CA TYR A 58 -1.51 -10.87 1.35
C TYR A 58 -0.46 -11.90 0.93
N LEU A 59 0.70 -11.91 1.59
CA LEU A 59 1.76 -12.88 1.34
C LEU A 59 1.30 -14.31 1.70
N ASP A 60 0.65 -14.48 2.86
CA ASP A 60 0.13 -15.79 3.29
C ASP A 60 -0.90 -16.38 2.32
N GLN A 61 -1.73 -15.54 1.72
CA GLN A 61 -2.77 -15.91 0.75
C GLN A 61 -2.26 -15.92 -0.70
N ALA A 62 -1.03 -15.47 -0.94
CA ALA A 62 -0.46 -15.43 -2.28
C ALA A 62 -0.28 -16.84 -2.86
N PRO A 63 -0.42 -17.01 -4.18
CA PRO A 63 -0.02 -18.24 -4.86
C PRO A 63 1.45 -18.59 -4.59
N THR A 64 1.79 -19.87 -4.66
CA THR A 64 3.16 -20.36 -4.41
C THR A 64 4.18 -19.66 -5.30
N GLU A 65 3.86 -19.49 -6.58
CA GLU A 65 4.73 -18.82 -7.55
C GLU A 65 5.07 -17.37 -7.12
N LEU A 66 4.10 -16.66 -6.53
CA LEU A 66 4.32 -15.29 -6.07
C LEU A 66 5.16 -15.26 -4.78
N LYS A 67 5.01 -16.27 -3.91
CA LYS A 67 5.84 -16.45 -2.72
C LYS A 67 7.28 -16.77 -3.09
N ASP A 68 7.47 -17.61 -4.09
CA ASP A 68 8.78 -17.99 -4.60
C ASP A 68 9.49 -16.77 -5.20
N LEU A 69 8.78 -15.97 -6.03
CA LEU A 69 9.31 -14.71 -6.57
C LEU A 69 9.70 -13.72 -5.47
N TYR A 70 8.89 -13.63 -4.43
CA TYR A 70 9.21 -12.76 -3.29
C TYR A 70 10.43 -13.31 -2.52
N GLY A 71 10.53 -14.63 -2.33
CA GLY A 71 11.67 -15.27 -1.69
C GLY A 71 12.98 -15.03 -2.45
N GLU A 72 12.99 -15.20 -3.77
CA GLU A 72 14.15 -14.92 -4.61
C GLU A 72 14.58 -13.45 -4.55
N LEU A 73 13.60 -12.53 -4.54
CA LEU A 73 13.85 -11.10 -4.38
C LEU A 73 14.45 -10.80 -2.99
N ASP A 74 13.90 -11.37 -1.91
CA ASP A 74 14.36 -11.17 -0.53
C ASP A 74 15.79 -11.66 -0.36
N ASP A 75 16.10 -12.86 -0.86
CA ASP A 75 17.43 -13.43 -0.82
C ASP A 75 18.45 -12.56 -1.57
N TYR A 76 18.10 -12.10 -2.76
CA TYR A 76 18.94 -11.21 -3.55
C TYR A 76 19.19 -9.88 -2.82
N VAL A 77 18.15 -9.24 -2.30
CA VAL A 77 18.25 -7.95 -1.62
C VAL A 77 19.11 -8.05 -0.37
N ARG A 78 18.97 -9.13 0.41
CA ARG A 78 19.80 -9.38 1.59
C ARG A 78 21.26 -9.65 1.25
N ALA A 79 21.53 -10.22 0.08
CA ALA A 79 22.88 -10.46 -0.39
C ALA A 79 23.62 -9.21 -0.89
N LEU A 80 22.89 -8.07 -1.10
CA LEU A 80 23.50 -6.82 -1.53
C LEU A 80 24.43 -6.21 -0.47
N GLY A 81 24.16 -6.43 0.81
CA GLY A 81 25.03 -5.94 1.89
C GLY A 81 24.54 -6.31 3.28
N ASP A 82 25.48 -6.42 4.22
CA ASP A 82 25.20 -6.76 5.62
C ASP A 82 24.46 -5.64 6.37
N ASP A 83 24.41 -4.44 5.81
CA ASP A 83 23.72 -3.27 6.34
C ASP A 83 22.25 -3.18 5.90
N VAL A 84 21.78 -4.12 5.08
CA VAL A 84 20.39 -4.19 4.66
C VAL A 84 19.51 -4.69 5.81
N THR A 85 18.52 -3.90 6.15
CA THR A 85 17.49 -4.25 7.13
C THR A 85 16.11 -4.27 6.48
N GLN A 86 15.30 -5.27 6.85
CA GLN A 86 13.92 -5.40 6.40
C GLN A 86 12.96 -4.91 7.49
N LYS A 87 11.94 -4.18 7.10
CA LYS A 87 10.84 -3.78 7.98
C LYS A 87 9.51 -4.08 7.31
N THR A 88 8.71 -4.95 7.93
CA THR A 88 7.34 -5.21 7.50
C THR A 88 6.42 -4.14 8.06
N LEU A 89 5.74 -3.41 7.19
CA LEU A 89 4.72 -2.43 7.52
C LEU A 89 3.33 -2.98 7.20
N LYS A 90 2.29 -2.22 7.46
CA LYS A 90 0.91 -2.70 7.28
C LYS A 90 0.60 -3.10 5.83
N TYR A 91 1.07 -2.33 4.85
CA TYR A 91 0.70 -2.51 3.44
C TYR A 91 1.86 -2.86 2.52
N TYR A 92 3.10 -2.73 2.99
CA TYR A 92 4.30 -3.01 2.21
C TYR A 92 5.45 -3.48 3.09
N ILE A 93 6.46 -4.05 2.47
CA ILE A 93 7.73 -4.45 3.09
C ILE A 93 8.80 -3.48 2.61
N ALA A 94 9.50 -2.84 3.53
CA ALA A 94 10.59 -1.92 3.21
C ALA A 94 11.94 -2.57 3.46
N TYR A 95 12.84 -2.42 2.50
CA TYR A 95 14.27 -2.71 2.64
C TYR A 95 15.03 -1.40 2.71
N ARG A 96 15.88 -1.30 3.69
CA ARG A 96 16.58 -0.06 4.03
C ARG A 96 18.01 -0.28 4.45
N ARG A 97 18.81 0.74 4.18
CA ARG A 97 20.10 1.00 4.82
C ARG A 97 19.87 2.15 5.82
N LEU A 98 20.38 3.33 5.54
CA LEU A 98 20.02 4.56 6.28
C LEU A 98 18.58 5.01 5.95
N LYS A 99 18.19 4.86 4.69
CA LYS A 99 16.85 5.16 4.17
C LYS A 99 16.27 3.95 3.45
N ASN A 100 14.99 3.97 3.15
CA ASN A 100 14.39 2.96 2.29
C ASN A 100 14.91 3.12 0.87
N PHE A 101 15.44 2.05 0.30
CA PHE A 101 15.84 2.00 -1.11
C PHE A 101 14.87 1.13 -1.94
N LEU A 102 14.15 0.21 -1.29
CA LEU A 102 13.15 -0.63 -1.92
C LEU A 102 11.94 -0.79 -1.01
N CYS A 103 10.75 -0.60 -1.58
CA CYS A 103 9.48 -0.96 -0.95
C CYS A 103 8.76 -1.97 -1.84
N VAL A 104 8.19 -3.02 -1.25
CA VAL A 104 7.53 -4.12 -1.95
C VAL A 104 6.08 -4.22 -1.51
N GLU A 105 5.15 -4.12 -2.45
CA GLU A 105 3.74 -4.48 -2.27
C GLU A 105 3.47 -5.85 -2.88
N ILE A 106 2.67 -6.64 -2.18
CA ILE A 106 2.22 -7.95 -2.65
C ILE A 106 0.81 -7.78 -3.24
N LEU A 107 0.63 -8.12 -4.51
CA LEU A 107 -0.63 -8.00 -5.24
C LEU A 107 -1.14 -9.38 -5.68
N PRO A 108 -1.73 -10.19 -4.77
CA PRO A 108 -2.09 -11.58 -5.05
C PRO A 108 -3.13 -11.72 -6.18
N GLN A 109 -4.06 -10.76 -6.27
CA GLN A 109 -5.11 -10.76 -7.30
C GLN A 109 -4.55 -10.60 -8.70
N ARG A 110 -3.45 -9.88 -8.85
CA ARG A 110 -2.73 -9.68 -10.11
C ARG A 110 -1.59 -10.68 -10.32
N ARG A 111 -1.27 -11.47 -9.28
CA ARG A 111 -0.12 -12.38 -9.23
C ARG A 111 1.19 -11.67 -9.53
N GLU A 112 1.36 -10.47 -8.97
CA GLU A 112 2.55 -9.64 -9.19
C GLU A 112 3.03 -8.99 -7.90
N LEU A 113 4.31 -8.64 -7.88
CA LEU A 113 4.92 -7.75 -6.90
C LEU A 113 5.05 -6.35 -7.51
N ALA A 114 4.72 -5.32 -6.76
CA ALA A 114 5.06 -3.95 -7.12
C ALA A 114 6.26 -3.49 -6.30
N LEU A 115 7.34 -3.18 -6.98
CA LEU A 115 8.60 -2.70 -6.40
C LEU A 115 8.68 -1.20 -6.59
N TYR A 116 8.88 -0.45 -5.51
CA TYR A 116 9.11 0.99 -5.54
C TYR A 116 10.57 1.26 -5.20
N LEU A 117 11.30 1.83 -6.15
CA LEU A 117 12.74 1.98 -6.14
C LEU A 117 13.15 3.47 -6.08
N LYS A 118 14.21 3.77 -5.35
CA LYS A 118 14.84 5.09 -5.31
C LYS A 118 15.78 5.30 -6.51
N VAL A 119 15.22 5.18 -7.70
CA VAL A 119 15.92 5.39 -8.98
C VAL A 119 15.22 6.52 -9.72
N ASN A 120 15.98 7.46 -10.26
CA ASN A 120 15.41 8.53 -11.08
C ASN A 120 14.82 7.96 -12.39
N PRO A 121 13.49 8.04 -12.60
CA PRO A 121 12.84 7.50 -13.80
C PRO A 121 13.36 8.09 -15.11
N ASP A 122 13.88 9.34 -15.09
CA ASP A 122 14.43 10.01 -16.28
C ASP A 122 15.73 9.37 -16.79
N THR A 123 16.34 8.47 -15.99
CA THR A 123 17.60 7.77 -16.30
C THR A 123 17.39 6.30 -16.65
N VAL A 124 16.13 5.88 -16.79
CA VAL A 124 15.73 4.51 -17.10
C VAL A 124 14.82 4.50 -18.32
N ASP A 125 15.00 3.55 -19.23
CA ASP A 125 14.04 3.32 -20.30
C ASP A 125 12.78 2.70 -19.70
N LEU A 126 11.71 3.50 -19.63
CA LEU A 126 10.43 3.05 -19.09
C LEU A 126 9.76 2.10 -20.10
N VAL A 127 9.36 0.94 -19.62
CA VAL A 127 8.69 -0.10 -20.40
C VAL A 127 7.26 -0.25 -19.91
N GLU A 128 6.29 -0.06 -20.80
CA GLU A 128 4.86 -0.21 -20.50
C GLU A 128 4.56 -1.61 -19.95
N GLY A 129 3.84 -1.65 -18.83
CA GLY A 129 3.51 -2.90 -18.13
C GLY A 129 4.62 -3.44 -17.20
N PHE A 130 5.85 -2.95 -17.31
CA PHE A 130 6.97 -3.34 -16.46
C PHE A 130 7.45 -2.21 -15.54
N SER A 131 7.75 -1.02 -16.09
CA SER A 131 8.28 0.09 -15.30
C SER A 131 7.53 1.39 -15.54
N ARG A 132 7.35 2.19 -14.48
CA ARG A 132 6.57 3.42 -14.53
C ARG A 132 7.14 4.48 -13.58
N ASP A 133 7.13 5.75 -14.02
CA ASP A 133 7.36 6.91 -13.16
C ASP A 133 6.18 7.10 -12.20
N VAL A 134 6.45 7.12 -10.91
CA VAL A 134 5.43 7.28 -9.86
C VAL A 134 5.66 8.50 -8.97
N ARG A 135 6.54 9.41 -9.35
CA ARG A 135 6.81 10.67 -8.60
C ARG A 135 5.55 11.51 -8.36
N GLN A 136 4.56 11.42 -9.26
CA GLN A 136 3.29 12.16 -9.18
C GLN A 136 2.10 11.24 -8.85
N ILE A 137 2.34 9.98 -8.51
CA ILE A 137 1.31 8.97 -8.23
C ILE A 137 1.42 8.54 -6.77
N GLY A 138 0.29 8.61 -6.03
CA GLY A 138 0.24 8.12 -4.66
C GLY A 138 0.40 6.59 -4.61
N HIS A 139 1.31 6.12 -3.75
CA HIS A 139 1.54 4.70 -3.50
C HIS A 139 2.00 4.48 -2.05
N PHE A 140 1.98 3.24 -1.59
CA PHE A 140 2.52 2.90 -0.28
C PHE A 140 4.05 2.78 -0.33
N GLY A 141 4.72 3.32 0.69
CA GLY A 141 6.17 3.33 0.76
C GLY A 141 6.81 4.51 0.03
N THR A 142 8.10 4.39 -0.25
CA THR A 142 8.92 5.44 -0.88
C THR A 142 9.61 4.88 -2.12
N GLY A 143 9.65 5.66 -3.18
CA GLY A 143 10.28 5.31 -4.45
C GLY A 143 9.77 6.23 -5.55
N ASP A 144 10.57 6.45 -6.56
CA ASP A 144 10.26 7.32 -7.69
C ASP A 144 9.94 6.49 -8.95
N LEU A 145 10.44 5.24 -8.98
CA LEU A 145 10.24 4.27 -10.05
C LEU A 145 9.45 3.06 -9.51
N GLU A 146 8.32 2.73 -10.15
CA GLU A 146 7.61 1.48 -9.93
C GLU A 146 8.05 0.43 -10.94
N VAL A 147 8.30 -0.79 -10.48
CA VAL A 147 8.61 -1.95 -11.32
C VAL A 147 7.68 -3.10 -10.98
N ARG A 148 7.06 -3.70 -11.99
CA ARG A 148 6.13 -4.82 -11.84
C ARG A 148 6.83 -6.15 -12.12
N VAL A 149 6.74 -7.08 -11.17
CA VAL A 149 7.33 -8.41 -11.25
C VAL A 149 6.23 -9.46 -11.15
N ASN A 150 6.04 -10.24 -12.20
CA ASN A 150 5.00 -11.26 -12.31
C ASN A 150 5.56 -12.63 -12.73
N GLY A 151 6.87 -12.76 -12.83
CA GLY A 151 7.54 -13.99 -13.17
C GLY A 151 9.07 -13.87 -13.09
N PRO A 152 9.80 -14.97 -13.25
CA PRO A 152 11.25 -14.98 -13.12
C PRO A 152 11.97 -14.09 -14.15
N GLU A 153 11.40 -13.94 -15.35
CA GLU A 153 11.98 -13.07 -16.38
C GLU A 153 11.90 -11.59 -15.97
N THR A 154 10.73 -11.14 -15.48
CA THR A 154 10.54 -9.78 -15.01
C THR A 154 11.32 -9.52 -13.71
N LEU A 155 11.51 -10.54 -12.87
CA LEU A 155 12.38 -10.45 -11.71
C LEU A 155 13.83 -10.23 -12.15
N ALA A 156 14.35 -11.04 -13.08
CA ALA A 156 15.70 -10.87 -13.59
C ALA A 156 15.96 -9.47 -14.19
N GLN A 157 14.97 -8.89 -14.85
CA GLN A 157 15.05 -7.52 -15.37
C GLN A 157 14.97 -6.46 -14.27
N ALA A 158 14.30 -6.74 -13.15
CA ALA A 158 14.17 -5.83 -12.03
C ALA A 158 15.44 -5.77 -11.15
N LEU A 159 16.18 -6.90 -11.01
CA LEU A 159 17.33 -7.00 -10.12
C LEU A 159 18.41 -5.92 -10.35
N PRO A 160 18.82 -5.57 -11.59
CA PRO A 160 19.76 -4.48 -11.82
C PRO A 160 19.25 -3.12 -11.33
N LEU A 161 17.94 -2.86 -11.43
CA LEU A 161 17.32 -1.63 -10.94
C LEU A 161 17.27 -1.63 -9.39
N VAL A 162 17.03 -2.77 -8.77
CA VAL A 162 17.09 -2.96 -7.31
C VAL A 162 18.50 -2.69 -6.80
N GLN A 163 19.53 -3.26 -7.45
CA GLN A 163 20.92 -2.99 -7.10
C GLN A 163 21.27 -1.51 -7.22
N ARG A 164 20.86 -0.88 -8.31
CA ARG A 164 21.05 0.55 -8.52
C ARG A 164 20.38 1.39 -7.44
N SER A 165 19.16 1.03 -7.05
CA SER A 165 18.45 1.69 -5.95
C SER A 165 19.17 1.53 -4.60
N TYR A 166 19.82 0.38 -4.38
CA TYR A 166 20.65 0.14 -3.21
C TYR A 166 21.91 1.03 -3.20
N GLU A 167 22.53 1.26 -4.36
CA GLU A 167 23.76 2.06 -4.50
C GLU A 167 23.47 3.58 -4.40
N GLU A 168 22.33 4.04 -4.93
CA GLU A 168 21.94 5.45 -4.99
C GLU A 168 21.09 5.92 -3.77
N GLY A 169 20.54 5.00 -2.97
CA GLY A 169 19.53 5.21 -1.92
C GLY A 169 20.03 5.65 -0.52
#